data_f87fcc45292f34f575392e1b1ae2da8b
#
_entry.id   f87fcc45292f34f575392e1b1ae2da8b
#
_cell.length_a   1.000
_cell.length_b   1.000
_cell.length_c   1.000
_cell.angle_alpha   90.00
_cell.angle_beta   90.00
_cell.angle_gamma   90.00
#
_symmetry.space_group_name_H-M   'P 1'
#
loop_
_entity.id
_entity.type
_entity.pdbx_description
1 polymer ?
#
loop_
_entity_poly.entity_id
_entity_poly.type
_entity_poly.pdbx_seq_one_letter_code
_entity_poly.pdbx_strand_id
1 'polypeptide(L)'
;MNILTKMACVCCMLMMLVPLDASAGTKGKKSSRFDWNPVIDAIIEVESEGKSDAVDKSGKSCGILQITPVLVKDCNRILEKKKSSKRYSMGDRFSAKKSKEMFLLFQSFYNPKNDVELAIRSWNGGINYTKRATQKYFEKVMSKLK
;
A
#
# COMPACT_ATOMS: atom_id res chain seq x y z
N MET A 1 -2.71 48.56 -55.52
CA MET A 1 -3.60 48.67 -56.70
C MET A 1 -4.33 47.33 -56.86
N ASN A 2 -5.64 47.38 -56.68
CA ASN A 2 -6.69 46.48 -57.19
C ASN A 2 -6.81 45.09 -56.54
N ILE A 3 -7.90 44.90 -55.99
CA ILE A 3 -9.37 44.77 -56.26
C ILE A 3 -9.80 43.34 -56.04
N LEU A 4 -10.64 43.22 -55.05
CA LEU A 4 -11.93 42.56 -55.00
C LEU A 4 -12.10 41.24 -55.82
N THR A 5 -12.51 40.20 -55.13
CA THR A 5 -13.88 39.74 -55.42
C THR A 5 -14.41 38.85 -54.31
N LYS A 6 -15.55 39.23 -53.82
CA LYS A 6 -16.49 38.46 -52.99
C LYS A 6 -16.95 37.23 -53.77
N MET A 7 -17.02 36.11 -53.12
CA MET A 7 -18.11 35.14 -53.41
C MET A 7 -18.53 34.44 -52.16
N ALA A 8 -19.73 34.76 -51.77
CA ALA A 8 -20.51 34.04 -50.80
C ALA A 8 -20.91 32.69 -51.41
N CYS A 9 -20.71 31.63 -50.72
CA CYS A 9 -21.40 30.38 -50.97
C CYS A 9 -22.06 29.90 -49.71
N VAL A 10 -23.36 30.13 -49.70
CA VAL A 10 -24.34 29.54 -48.82
C VAL A 10 -24.39 28.07 -49.15
N CYS A 11 -24.06 27.20 -48.24
CA CYS A 11 -24.40 25.79 -48.38
C CYS A 11 -24.74 25.16 -47.06
N CYS A 12 -26.01 24.95 -46.90
CA CYS A 12 -26.74 23.89 -46.24
C CYS A 12 -26.22 23.39 -44.92
N MET A 13 -26.91 23.86 -43.93
CA MET A 13 -27.18 23.26 -42.62
C MET A 13 -27.77 21.87 -42.82
N LEU A 14 -26.96 20.84 -42.67
CA LEU A 14 -27.43 19.47 -42.50
C LEU A 14 -27.24 19.11 -41.05
N MET A 15 -28.28 19.29 -40.24
CA MET A 15 -28.37 18.75 -38.90
C MET A 15 -28.41 17.23 -39.00
N MET A 16 -27.26 16.59 -38.78
CA MET A 16 -27.22 15.20 -38.42
C MET A 16 -27.56 15.09 -36.93
N LEU A 17 -28.79 14.68 -36.65
CA LEU A 17 -29.13 14.11 -35.33
C LEU A 17 -28.27 12.85 -35.13
N VAL A 18 -27.24 12.97 -34.34
CA VAL A 18 -26.54 11.80 -33.79
C VAL A 18 -27.40 11.31 -32.62
N PRO A 19 -27.89 10.07 -32.62
CA PRO A 19 -28.56 9.52 -31.47
C PRO A 19 -27.55 9.47 -30.33
N LEU A 20 -27.92 10.07 -29.21
CA LEU A 20 -27.22 10.00 -27.96
C LEU A 20 -27.35 8.56 -27.45
N ASP A 21 -26.45 7.68 -27.88
CA ASP A 21 -26.32 6.36 -27.28
C ASP A 21 -25.97 6.56 -25.80
N ALA A 22 -26.96 6.25 -24.97
CA ALA A 22 -26.79 6.11 -23.55
C ALA A 22 -25.74 5.01 -23.33
N SER A 23 -24.48 5.43 -23.23
CA SER A 23 -23.38 4.57 -22.78
C SER A 23 -23.75 4.08 -21.38
N ALA A 24 -24.28 2.87 -21.32
CA ALA A 24 -24.43 2.14 -20.08
C ALA A 24 -23.08 2.10 -19.39
N GLY A 25 -22.98 2.85 -18.29
CA GLY A 25 -21.79 2.89 -17.46
C GLY A 25 -21.42 1.47 -17.06
N THR A 26 -20.37 0.94 -17.66
CA THR A 26 -19.66 -0.22 -17.17
C THR A 26 -19.23 0.14 -15.75
N LYS A 27 -19.97 -0.39 -14.77
CA LYS A 27 -19.50 -0.43 -13.37
C LYS A 27 -18.17 -1.16 -13.39
N GLY A 28 -17.08 -0.40 -13.45
CA GLY A 28 -15.74 -0.92 -13.29
C GLY A 28 -15.74 -1.73 -12.01
N LYS A 29 -15.50 -3.04 -12.13
CA LYS A 29 -15.34 -3.96 -11.02
C LYS A 29 -14.24 -3.37 -10.16
N LYS A 30 -14.62 -2.70 -9.04
CA LYS A 30 -13.69 -2.15 -8.07
C LYS A 30 -12.90 -3.35 -7.56
N SER A 31 -11.66 -3.49 -8.03
CA SER A 31 -10.76 -4.52 -7.54
C SER A 31 -10.75 -4.37 -6.02
N SER A 32 -11.32 -5.34 -5.32
CA SER A 32 -11.33 -5.33 -3.87
C SER A 32 -9.88 -5.41 -3.43
N ARG A 33 -9.35 -4.31 -2.86
CA ARG A 33 -8.02 -4.32 -2.25
C ARG A 33 -8.03 -5.39 -1.17
N PHE A 34 -7.00 -6.23 -1.14
CA PHE A 34 -6.83 -7.23 -0.09
C PHE A 34 -6.86 -6.54 1.30
N ASP A 35 -7.67 -7.05 2.21
CA ASP A 35 -7.78 -6.51 3.56
C ASP A 35 -6.68 -7.10 4.45
N TRP A 36 -5.69 -6.28 4.77
CA TRP A 36 -4.58 -6.64 5.64
C TRP A 36 -4.89 -6.47 7.13
N ASN A 37 -6.04 -5.85 7.50
CA ASN A 37 -6.33 -5.55 8.90
C ASN A 37 -6.30 -6.78 9.82
N PRO A 38 -6.90 -7.93 9.49
CA PRO A 38 -6.83 -9.09 10.36
C PRO A 38 -5.39 -9.56 10.62
N VAL A 39 -4.55 -9.55 9.58
CA VAL A 39 -3.13 -9.96 9.70
C VAL A 39 -2.34 -8.94 10.52
N ILE A 40 -2.54 -7.65 10.27
CA ILE A 40 -1.88 -6.57 11.02
C ILE A 40 -2.25 -6.64 12.50
N ASP A 41 -3.52 -6.83 12.82
CA ASP A 41 -3.99 -6.87 14.21
C ASP A 41 -3.45 -8.10 14.94
N ALA A 42 -3.37 -9.26 14.27
CA ALA A 42 -2.74 -10.46 14.82
C ALA A 42 -1.23 -10.25 15.09
N ILE A 43 -0.52 -9.58 14.19
CA ILE A 43 0.90 -9.24 14.37
C ILE A 43 1.06 -8.25 15.54
N ILE A 44 0.24 -7.20 15.62
CA ILE A 44 0.28 -6.23 16.73
C ILE A 44 0.10 -6.91 18.07
N GLU A 45 -0.85 -7.84 18.17
CA GLU A 45 -1.09 -8.61 19.41
C GLU A 45 0.16 -9.39 19.84
N VAL A 46 0.88 -9.97 18.87
CA VAL A 46 2.11 -10.73 19.14
C VAL A 46 3.30 -9.85 19.48
N GLU A 47 3.44 -8.70 18.82
CA GLU A 47 4.61 -7.81 18.93
C GLU A 47 4.58 -6.93 20.17
N SER A 48 3.42 -6.38 20.51
CA SER A 48 3.33 -5.34 21.53
C SER A 48 2.08 -5.38 22.39
N GLU A 49 1.14 -6.29 22.13
CA GLU A 49 -0.20 -6.26 22.75
C GLU A 49 -0.90 -4.91 22.53
N GLY A 50 -0.63 -4.24 21.40
CA GLY A 50 -1.19 -2.94 21.05
C GLY A 50 -0.53 -1.73 21.68
N LYS A 51 0.58 -1.88 22.42
CA LYS A 51 1.26 -0.78 23.10
C LYS A 51 2.09 0.04 22.10
N SER A 52 1.69 1.29 21.87
CA SER A 52 2.36 2.17 20.90
C SER A 52 3.75 2.67 21.35
N ASP A 53 4.00 2.66 22.63
CA ASP A 53 5.26 3.05 23.28
C ASP A 53 6.19 1.86 23.56
N ALA A 54 5.79 0.65 23.14
CA ALA A 54 6.60 -0.54 23.35
C ALA A 54 7.98 -0.41 22.72
N VAL A 55 9.00 -0.80 23.47
CA VAL A 55 10.40 -0.89 23.00
C VAL A 55 10.95 -2.24 23.45
N ASP A 56 11.60 -2.95 22.54
CA ASP A 56 12.21 -4.23 22.88
C ASP A 56 13.41 -4.07 23.83
N LYS A 57 13.87 -5.17 24.43
CA LYS A 57 15.00 -5.16 25.39
C LYS A 57 16.29 -4.59 24.80
N SER A 58 16.47 -4.64 23.50
CA SER A 58 17.65 -4.10 22.81
C SER A 58 17.52 -2.62 22.44
N GLY A 59 16.34 -2.02 22.59
CA GLY A 59 16.02 -0.66 22.15
C GLY A 59 15.90 -0.48 20.63
N LYS A 60 15.96 -1.57 19.87
CA LYS A 60 15.98 -1.51 18.39
C LYS A 60 14.60 -1.54 17.78
N SER A 61 13.69 -2.34 18.32
CA SER A 61 12.33 -2.49 17.82
C SER A 61 11.36 -1.65 18.64
N CYS A 62 10.51 -0.87 17.96
CA CYS A 62 9.65 0.10 18.63
C CYS A 62 8.22 0.08 18.09
N GLY A 63 7.28 0.48 18.97
CA GLY A 63 5.87 0.71 18.64
C GLY A 63 5.06 -0.55 18.45
N ILE A 64 3.81 -0.38 18.02
CA ILE A 64 2.83 -1.48 17.94
C ILE A 64 3.27 -2.65 17.06
N LEU A 65 4.06 -2.40 16.04
CA LEU A 65 4.55 -3.40 15.08
C LEU A 65 6.04 -3.71 15.25
N GLN A 66 6.66 -3.26 16.35
CA GLN A 66 8.07 -3.48 16.68
C GLN A 66 9.02 -3.19 15.52
N ILE A 67 8.84 -2.00 14.92
CA ILE A 67 9.58 -1.59 13.72
C ILE A 67 11.03 -1.27 14.05
N THR A 68 11.94 -1.84 13.27
CA THR A 68 13.38 -1.60 13.39
C THR A 68 13.84 -0.40 12.54
N PRO A 69 15.00 0.22 12.85
CA PRO A 69 15.59 1.24 11.99
C PRO A 69 15.86 0.77 10.56
N VAL A 70 16.16 -0.52 10.38
CA VAL A 70 16.39 -1.11 9.06
C VAL A 70 15.11 -1.06 8.23
N LEU A 71 13.95 -1.40 8.81
CA LEU A 71 12.67 -1.34 8.11
C LEU A 71 12.31 0.11 7.71
N VAL A 72 12.56 1.10 8.57
CA VAL A 72 12.33 2.51 8.23
C VAL A 72 13.16 2.91 7.01
N LYS A 73 14.45 2.54 6.98
CA LYS A 73 15.34 2.79 5.83
C LYS A 73 14.82 2.09 4.56
N ASP A 74 14.37 0.85 4.68
CA ASP A 74 13.85 0.09 3.55
C ASP A 74 12.54 0.70 3.01
N CYS A 75 11.63 1.10 3.88
CA CYS A 75 10.42 1.84 3.48
C CYS A 75 10.76 3.14 2.73
N ASN A 76 11.75 3.88 3.20
CA ASN A 76 12.19 5.11 2.51
C ASN A 76 12.81 4.81 1.14
N ARG A 77 13.59 3.73 1.02
CA ARG A 77 14.12 3.25 -0.26
C ARG A 77 13.01 2.85 -1.23
N ILE A 78 11.96 2.19 -0.74
CA ILE A 78 10.77 1.84 -1.55
C ILE A 78 10.07 3.12 -2.04
N LEU A 79 9.89 4.10 -1.16
CA LEU A 79 9.28 5.39 -1.52
C LEU A 79 10.09 6.13 -2.58
N GLU A 80 11.41 6.10 -2.48
CA GLU A 80 12.31 6.68 -3.48
C GLU A 80 12.15 6.01 -4.85
N LYS A 81 12.16 4.67 -4.88
CA LYS A 81 11.89 3.91 -6.13
C LYS A 81 10.53 4.24 -6.74
N LYS A 82 9.53 4.53 -5.90
CA LYS A 82 8.19 4.97 -6.32
C LYS A 82 8.13 6.48 -6.67
N LYS A 83 9.25 7.21 -6.63
CA LYS A 83 9.34 8.66 -6.88
C LYS A 83 8.40 9.47 -5.96
N SER A 84 8.20 9.00 -4.74
CA SER A 84 7.39 9.67 -3.72
C SER A 84 8.24 10.66 -2.94
N SER A 85 7.68 11.83 -2.62
CA SER A 85 8.31 12.81 -1.70
C SER A 85 8.16 12.43 -0.23
N LYS A 86 7.27 11.50 0.10
CA LYS A 86 7.04 11.03 1.48
C LYS A 86 8.30 10.38 2.03
N ARG A 87 8.57 10.63 3.34
CA ARG A 87 9.64 9.95 4.09
C ARG A 87 9.14 9.62 5.49
N TYR A 88 9.64 8.52 6.03
CA TYR A 88 9.43 8.13 7.42
C TYR A 88 10.66 8.48 8.26
N SER A 89 10.43 8.97 9.45
CA SER A 89 11.43 9.21 10.50
C SER A 89 11.50 8.06 11.49
N MET A 90 12.54 8.03 12.32
CA MET A 90 12.65 7.04 13.40
C MET A 90 11.53 7.20 14.43
N GLY A 91 11.05 8.42 14.68
CA GLY A 91 9.92 8.69 15.58
C GLY A 91 8.59 8.15 15.08
N ASP A 92 8.42 7.97 13.76
CA ASP A 92 7.19 7.44 13.17
C ASP A 92 6.89 6.00 13.59
N ARG A 93 7.87 5.27 14.11
CA ARG A 93 7.71 3.91 14.64
C ARG A 93 6.76 3.83 15.84
N PHE A 94 6.63 4.93 16.60
CA PHE A 94 5.71 5.05 17.72
C PHE A 94 4.29 5.47 17.34
N SER A 95 4.07 5.84 16.08
CA SER A 95 2.75 6.16 15.56
C SER A 95 2.07 4.92 15.03
N ALA A 96 0.96 4.50 15.64
CA ALA A 96 0.19 3.34 15.18
C ALA A 96 -0.21 3.45 13.70
N LYS A 97 -0.65 4.64 13.28
CA LYS A 97 -0.99 4.92 11.88
C LYS A 97 0.21 4.75 10.95
N LYS A 98 1.34 5.35 11.28
CA LYS A 98 2.56 5.29 10.46
C LYS A 98 3.15 3.88 10.42
N SER A 99 3.08 3.14 11.53
CA SER A 99 3.51 1.75 11.59
C SER A 99 2.69 0.86 10.64
N LYS A 100 1.36 0.99 10.65
CA LYS A 100 0.48 0.28 9.71
C LYS A 100 0.76 0.70 8.24
N GLU A 101 1.01 1.97 7.97
CA GLU A 101 1.39 2.45 6.64
C GLU A 101 2.71 1.84 6.15
N MET A 102 3.72 1.73 7.03
CA MET A 102 5.00 1.08 6.71
C MET A 102 4.82 -0.42 6.41
N PHE A 103 3.99 -1.13 7.19
CA PHE A 103 3.64 -2.51 6.90
C PHE A 103 3.02 -2.65 5.50
N LEU A 104 1.99 -1.87 5.21
CA LEU A 104 1.32 -1.92 3.91
C LEU A 104 2.26 -1.57 2.74
N LEU A 105 3.14 -0.59 2.93
CA LEU A 105 4.14 -0.22 1.93
C LEU A 105 5.10 -1.38 1.65
N PHE A 106 5.61 -2.02 2.71
CA PHE A 106 6.50 -3.17 2.62
C PHE A 106 5.82 -4.33 1.88
N GLN A 107 4.59 -4.70 2.28
CA GLN A 107 3.84 -5.77 1.61
C GLN A 107 3.55 -5.43 0.14
N SER A 108 3.18 -4.20 -0.17
CA SER A 108 2.91 -3.79 -1.56
C SER A 108 4.11 -3.93 -2.49
N PHE A 109 5.31 -3.94 -1.95
CA PHE A 109 6.56 -4.03 -2.72
C PHE A 109 7.10 -5.45 -2.80
N TYR A 110 7.14 -6.16 -1.66
CA TYR A 110 7.75 -7.48 -1.57
C TYR A 110 6.75 -8.64 -1.69
N ASN A 111 5.45 -8.36 -1.54
CA ASN A 111 4.39 -9.37 -1.52
C ASN A 111 3.20 -8.97 -2.42
N PRO A 112 3.41 -8.78 -3.73
CA PRO A 112 2.38 -8.31 -4.64
C PRO A 112 1.20 -9.28 -4.81
N LYS A 113 1.37 -10.55 -4.41
CA LYS A 113 0.32 -11.59 -4.45
C LYS A 113 -0.53 -11.64 -3.19
N ASN A 114 -0.22 -10.81 -2.18
CA ASN A 114 -0.90 -10.79 -0.88
C ASN A 114 -0.89 -12.16 -0.17
N ASP A 115 0.24 -12.84 -0.19
CA ASP A 115 0.45 -14.10 0.52
C ASP A 115 0.61 -13.82 2.02
N VAL A 116 -0.30 -14.38 2.84
CA VAL A 116 -0.35 -14.16 4.29
C VAL A 116 0.83 -14.83 4.99
N GLU A 117 1.23 -16.04 4.58
CA GLU A 117 2.40 -16.72 5.16
C GLU A 117 3.68 -15.92 4.91
N LEU A 118 3.88 -15.46 3.67
CA LEU A 118 5.00 -14.60 3.32
C LEU A 118 5.00 -13.31 4.14
N ALA A 119 3.85 -12.67 4.31
CA ALA A 119 3.73 -11.43 5.09
C ALA A 119 4.17 -11.63 6.54
N ILE A 120 3.65 -12.66 7.21
CA ILE A 120 3.96 -12.94 8.61
C ILE A 120 5.43 -13.32 8.79
N ARG A 121 5.95 -14.21 7.96
CA ARG A 121 7.32 -14.70 8.08
C ARG A 121 8.35 -13.64 7.74
N SER A 122 8.11 -12.86 6.68
CA SER A 122 9.03 -11.78 6.29
C SER A 122 9.02 -10.62 7.28
N TRP A 123 7.91 -10.40 8.00
CA TRP A 123 7.87 -9.40 9.07
C TRP A 123 8.85 -9.71 10.19
N ASN A 124 8.91 -10.97 10.61
CA ASN A 124 9.81 -11.41 11.67
C ASN A 124 11.25 -11.66 11.19
N GLY A 125 11.42 -12.35 10.06
CA GLY A 125 12.71 -12.83 9.59
C GLY A 125 13.33 -12.04 8.44
N GLY A 126 12.68 -10.99 7.96
CA GLY A 126 13.08 -10.28 6.74
C GLY A 126 12.76 -11.04 5.47
N ILE A 127 13.05 -10.45 4.31
CA ILE A 127 12.72 -11.04 3.00
C ILE A 127 13.46 -12.35 2.69
N ASN A 128 14.60 -12.57 3.34
CA ASN A 128 15.41 -13.79 3.20
C ASN A 128 15.19 -14.79 4.35
N TYR A 129 14.01 -14.76 4.97
CA TYR A 129 13.70 -15.66 6.08
C TYR A 129 13.79 -17.14 5.69
N THR A 130 13.99 -18.00 6.67
CA THR A 130 13.78 -19.44 6.52
C THR A 130 12.50 -19.85 7.27
N LYS A 131 11.77 -20.82 6.73
CA LYS A 131 10.58 -21.35 7.40
C LYS A 131 10.90 -21.85 8.80
N ARG A 132 12.01 -22.57 8.97
CA ARG A 132 12.46 -23.08 10.27
C ARG A 132 12.66 -21.97 11.31
N ALA A 133 13.34 -20.90 10.95
CA ALA A 133 13.64 -19.80 11.88
C ALA A 133 12.39 -19.03 12.30
N THR A 134 11.40 -18.94 11.41
CA THR A 134 10.17 -18.15 11.64
C THR A 134 8.97 -18.99 12.05
N GLN A 135 9.13 -20.32 12.25
CA GLN A 135 8.00 -21.22 12.48
C GLN A 135 7.22 -20.87 13.76
N LYS A 136 7.90 -20.71 14.88
CA LYS A 136 7.27 -20.38 16.17
C LYS A 136 6.52 -19.04 16.11
N TYR A 137 7.11 -18.05 15.43
CA TYR A 137 6.49 -16.74 15.26
C TYR A 137 5.23 -16.85 14.38
N PHE A 138 5.33 -17.56 13.25
CA PHE A 138 4.21 -17.80 12.35
C PHE A 138 3.03 -18.46 13.07
N GLU A 139 3.28 -19.54 13.81
CA GLU A 139 2.24 -20.24 14.58
C GLU A 139 1.59 -19.32 15.63
N LYS A 140 2.41 -18.50 16.32
CA LYS A 140 1.91 -17.55 17.31
C LYS A 140 0.98 -16.50 16.68
N VAL A 141 1.35 -15.93 15.52
CA VAL A 141 0.50 -14.97 14.79
C VAL A 141 -0.77 -15.66 14.28
N MET A 142 -0.64 -16.84 13.67
CA MET A 142 -1.80 -17.60 13.17
C MET A 142 -2.81 -17.94 14.29
N SER A 143 -2.35 -18.19 15.50
CA SER A 143 -3.25 -18.42 16.66
C SER A 143 -4.05 -17.17 17.08
N LYS A 144 -3.63 -15.98 16.64
CA LYS A 144 -4.30 -14.69 16.90
C LYS A 144 -5.16 -14.23 15.73
N LEU A 145 -4.99 -14.85 14.56
CA LEU A 145 -5.76 -14.50 13.37
C LEU A 145 -7.22 -14.95 13.56
N LYS A 146 -8.14 -14.00 13.50
CA LYS A 146 -9.60 -14.21 13.68
C LYS A 146 -10.32 -14.14 12.35
#